data_f7a35eb118545af9a673cad4b4b649eb
#
_entry.id   f7a35eb118545af9a673cad4b4b649eb
#
_cell.length_a   1.000
_cell.length_b   1.000
_cell.length_c   1.000
_cell.angle_alpha   90.00
_cell.angle_beta   90.00
_cell.angle_gamma   90.00
#
_symmetry.space_group_name_H-M   'P 1'
#
loop_
_entity.id
_entity.type
_entity.pdbx_description
1 polymer ?
#
loop_
_entity_poly.entity_id
_entity_poly.type
_entity_poly.pdbx_seq_one_letter_code
_entity_poly.pdbx_strand_id
1 'polypeptide(L)'
;MQRRTLLQTMLSPALYGALPHAAADCTQMRIGLTPVILADQFAFLSRWGRYLSARMDCNVSFVARESYQNILELLSSGLVDAAWICGCPFVRFESQLALLNVPLYLGSPTYQAYLIRPKANAPTVQGWSDLRGKVLAYSDPLSNSGWLVAQAQLALAAVSPRELKRFFFAHGHRNVAEAVAARLAHAGSIDGYVWETMRQQNMGAALQTEVVWKSESFGFPPLVTKLGAKHPKIGALQKTLMVMAADDKGRDLLRALNLTGFTDGTPTMFDSIKRQARTVPDSGVHA
;
A
#
# COMPACT_ATOMS: atom_id res chain seq x y z
N MET A 1 -91.29 24.93 1.26
CA MET A 1 -90.51 24.29 2.34
C MET A 1 -89.46 23.39 1.65
N GLN A 2 -88.20 23.89 1.49
CA GLN A 2 -87.08 23.14 0.90
C GLN A 2 -86.08 22.86 2.01
N ARG A 3 -85.85 21.59 2.30
CA ARG A 3 -84.80 21.13 3.25
C ARG A 3 -83.48 21.06 2.49
N ARG A 4 -82.50 21.85 2.90
CA ARG A 4 -81.07 21.78 2.48
C ARG A 4 -80.39 20.70 3.30
N THR A 5 -79.90 19.66 2.62
CA THR A 5 -79.03 18.63 3.20
C THR A 5 -77.60 19.11 3.09
N LEU A 6 -76.88 19.28 4.24
CA LEU A 6 -75.43 19.55 4.26
C LEU A 6 -74.69 18.22 4.13
N LEU A 7 -73.89 18.10 3.07
CA LEU A 7 -72.86 17.04 2.96
C LEU A 7 -71.61 17.47 3.77
N GLN A 8 -71.32 16.73 4.80
CA GLN A 8 -70.00 16.80 5.48
C GLN A 8 -69.00 15.94 4.75
N THR A 9 -68.02 16.55 4.11
CA THR A 9 -66.84 15.90 3.53
C THR A 9 -65.86 15.60 4.65
N MET A 10 -65.67 14.32 4.96
CA MET A 10 -64.54 13.85 5.84
C MET A 10 -63.25 13.85 5.03
N LEU A 11 -62.29 14.73 5.41
CA LEU A 11 -60.89 14.64 4.98
C LEU A 11 -60.21 13.53 5.78
N SER A 12 -59.84 12.45 5.12
CA SER A 12 -58.91 11.44 5.65
C SER A 12 -57.46 11.97 5.60
N PRO A 13 -56.71 11.90 6.70
CA PRO A 13 -55.28 12.22 6.64
C PRO A 13 -54.52 11.12 5.92
N ALA A 14 -53.90 11.46 4.78
CA ALA A 14 -52.99 10.58 4.08
C ALA A 14 -51.74 10.32 4.95
N LEU A 15 -51.59 9.09 5.43
CA LEU A 15 -50.34 8.62 6.03
C LEU A 15 -49.25 8.63 4.94
N TYR A 16 -48.36 9.60 4.95
CA TYR A 16 -47.11 9.54 4.24
C TYR A 16 -46.22 8.50 4.93
N GLY A 17 -46.30 7.26 4.50
CA GLY A 17 -45.36 6.22 4.84
C GLY A 17 -44.00 6.63 4.31
N ALA A 18 -43.03 6.93 5.19
CA ALA A 18 -41.64 7.07 4.82
C ALA A 18 -41.19 5.75 4.20
N LEU A 19 -40.96 5.74 2.87
CA LEU A 19 -40.32 4.63 2.19
C LEU A 19 -38.94 4.41 2.83
N PRO A 20 -38.59 3.19 3.24
CA PRO A 20 -37.24 2.93 3.72
C PRO A 20 -36.29 3.29 2.57
N HIS A 21 -35.31 4.15 2.87
CA HIS A 21 -34.17 4.35 1.98
C HIS A 21 -33.54 2.98 1.78
N ALA A 22 -33.73 2.38 0.62
CA ALA A 22 -33.00 1.21 0.20
C ALA A 22 -31.51 1.61 0.27
N ALA A 23 -30.79 1.05 1.24
CA ALA A 23 -29.36 1.15 1.27
C ALA A 23 -28.89 0.65 -0.12
N ALA A 24 -28.16 1.50 -0.86
CA ALA A 24 -27.65 1.12 -2.17
C ALA A 24 -26.86 -0.18 -2.00
N ASP A 25 -27.39 -1.27 -2.54
CA ASP A 25 -26.75 -2.59 -2.44
C ASP A 25 -25.36 -2.48 -3.09
N CYS A 26 -24.31 -2.68 -2.28
CA CYS A 26 -22.96 -2.75 -2.78
C CYS A 26 -22.81 -4.02 -3.61
N THR A 27 -22.77 -3.88 -4.91
CA THR A 27 -22.55 -5.02 -5.81
C THR A 27 -21.07 -5.40 -5.91
N GLN A 28 -20.17 -4.43 -5.85
CA GLN A 28 -18.73 -4.68 -6.03
C GLN A 28 -17.88 -3.61 -5.34
N MET A 29 -16.74 -4.04 -4.77
CA MET A 29 -15.61 -3.19 -4.32
C MET A 29 -14.31 -3.68 -4.94
N ARG A 30 -13.54 -2.78 -5.52
CA ARG A 30 -12.24 -3.05 -6.11
C ARG A 30 -11.15 -2.41 -5.28
N ILE A 31 -10.15 -3.19 -4.87
CA ILE A 31 -9.01 -2.74 -4.06
C ILE A 31 -7.75 -2.81 -4.90
N GLY A 32 -7.12 -1.67 -5.15
CA GLY A 32 -5.84 -1.56 -5.86
C GLY A 32 -4.68 -2.03 -4.99
N LEU A 33 -3.72 -2.73 -5.59
CA LEU A 33 -2.51 -3.20 -4.93
C LEU A 33 -1.27 -2.72 -5.69
N THR A 34 -0.39 -1.99 -5.02
CA THR A 34 0.96 -1.70 -5.54
C THR A 34 1.87 -2.93 -5.38
N PRO A 35 3.01 -3.01 -6.15
CA PRO A 35 3.93 -4.15 -6.08
C PRO A 35 4.76 -4.22 -4.78
N VAL A 36 4.23 -3.76 -3.66
CA VAL A 36 4.74 -3.99 -2.29
C VAL A 36 4.29 -5.36 -1.79
N ILE A 37 3.13 -5.83 -2.26
CA ILE A 37 2.60 -7.14 -1.90
C ILE A 37 3.12 -8.15 -2.90
N LEU A 38 3.55 -9.31 -2.41
CA LEU A 38 3.94 -10.44 -3.24
C LEU A 38 2.69 -11.04 -3.92
N ALA A 39 2.22 -10.32 -4.95
CA ALA A 39 0.90 -10.51 -5.56
C ALA A 39 0.79 -11.72 -6.52
N ASP A 40 1.84 -12.50 -6.72
CA ASP A 40 1.81 -13.70 -7.57
C ASP A 40 0.95 -14.83 -6.96
N GLN A 41 0.30 -14.55 -5.85
CA GLN A 41 -0.58 -15.50 -5.20
C GLN A 41 -2.04 -15.21 -5.57
N PHE A 42 -2.44 -15.43 -6.82
CA PHE A 42 -3.85 -15.34 -7.24
C PHE A 42 -4.77 -16.10 -6.28
N ALA A 43 -4.37 -17.30 -5.84
CA ALA A 43 -5.10 -18.09 -4.88
C ALA A 43 -5.23 -17.39 -3.51
N PHE A 44 -4.19 -16.67 -3.06
CA PHE A 44 -4.23 -15.89 -1.82
C PHE A 44 -5.20 -14.70 -1.95
N LEU A 45 -5.06 -13.88 -2.99
CA LEU A 45 -5.94 -12.73 -3.22
C LEU A 45 -7.39 -13.15 -3.37
N SER A 46 -7.66 -14.27 -4.04
CA SER A 46 -8.99 -14.85 -4.15
C SER A 46 -9.55 -15.28 -2.78
N ARG A 47 -8.75 -15.89 -1.89
CA ARG A 47 -9.18 -16.23 -0.53
C ARG A 47 -9.46 -14.99 0.30
N TRP A 48 -8.57 -13.98 0.22
CA TRP A 48 -8.74 -12.72 0.96
C TRP A 48 -9.98 -11.96 0.47
N GLY A 49 -10.20 -11.89 -0.85
CA GLY A 49 -11.41 -11.30 -1.43
C GLY A 49 -12.68 -11.98 -0.92
N ARG A 50 -12.74 -13.34 -0.91
CA ARG A 50 -13.89 -14.07 -0.35
C ARG A 50 -14.11 -13.80 1.15
N TYR A 51 -13.02 -13.71 1.93
CA TYR A 51 -13.09 -13.38 3.35
C TYR A 51 -13.72 -12.00 3.58
N LEU A 52 -13.26 -10.97 2.85
CA LEU A 52 -13.81 -9.63 2.93
C LEU A 52 -15.26 -9.59 2.44
N SER A 53 -15.54 -10.23 1.30
CA SER A 53 -16.89 -10.27 0.70
C SER A 53 -17.94 -10.82 1.67
N ALA A 54 -17.62 -11.93 2.35
CA ALA A 54 -18.52 -12.55 3.30
C ALA A 54 -18.84 -11.69 4.53
N ARG A 55 -17.94 -10.77 4.91
CA ARG A 55 -18.14 -9.88 6.08
C ARG A 55 -18.73 -8.55 5.74
N MET A 56 -18.56 -8.11 4.50
CA MET A 56 -19.00 -6.80 4.06
C MET A 56 -20.34 -6.83 3.32
N ASP A 57 -20.80 -8.03 2.98
CA ASP A 57 -21.97 -8.20 2.09
C ASP A 57 -21.78 -7.35 0.81
N CYS A 58 -20.63 -7.59 0.12
CA CYS A 58 -20.20 -6.86 -1.04
C CYS A 58 -19.12 -7.67 -1.76
N ASN A 59 -19.22 -7.86 -3.06
CA ASN A 59 -18.19 -8.60 -3.80
C ASN A 59 -16.87 -7.83 -3.83
N VAL A 60 -15.83 -8.34 -3.17
CA VAL A 60 -14.50 -7.70 -3.09
C VAL A 60 -13.53 -8.39 -4.02
N SER A 61 -12.86 -7.60 -4.85
CA SER A 61 -11.80 -8.04 -5.75
C SER A 61 -10.57 -7.14 -5.66
N PHE A 62 -9.41 -7.72 -6.02
CA PHE A 62 -8.15 -7.01 -6.02
C PHE A 62 -7.68 -6.72 -7.45
N VAL A 63 -7.10 -5.54 -7.65
CA VAL A 63 -6.54 -5.08 -8.93
C VAL A 63 -5.07 -4.75 -8.70
N ALA A 64 -4.17 -5.59 -9.20
CA ALA A 64 -2.73 -5.34 -9.16
C ALA A 64 -2.24 -4.62 -10.43
N ARG A 65 -1.21 -3.79 -10.31
CA ARG A 65 -0.51 -3.15 -11.44
C ARG A 65 0.98 -3.16 -11.17
N GLU A 66 1.77 -3.06 -12.24
CA GLU A 66 3.23 -3.12 -12.20
C GLU A 66 3.87 -1.83 -11.66
N SER A 67 3.18 -0.68 -11.72
CA SER A 67 3.67 0.60 -11.21
C SER A 67 2.74 1.20 -10.17
N TYR A 68 3.32 1.98 -9.26
CA TYR A 68 2.55 2.74 -8.26
C TYR A 68 1.67 3.81 -8.92
N GLN A 69 2.19 4.45 -9.97
CA GLN A 69 1.45 5.46 -10.73
C GLN A 69 0.14 4.90 -11.28
N ASN A 70 0.16 3.72 -11.89
CA ASN A 70 -1.05 3.11 -12.45
C ASN A 70 -2.12 2.83 -11.39
N ILE A 71 -1.73 2.44 -10.17
CA ILE A 71 -2.70 2.27 -9.06
C ILE A 71 -3.28 3.61 -8.62
N LEU A 72 -2.46 4.67 -8.54
CA LEU A 72 -2.94 6.02 -8.19
C LEU A 72 -3.90 6.57 -9.25
N GLU A 73 -3.66 6.32 -10.53
CA GLU A 73 -4.56 6.70 -11.63
C GLU A 73 -5.89 5.96 -11.53
N LEU A 74 -5.89 4.64 -11.26
CA LEU A 74 -7.11 3.89 -11.04
C LEU A 74 -7.90 4.42 -9.83
N LEU A 75 -7.21 4.79 -8.74
CA LEU A 75 -7.85 5.33 -7.54
C LEU A 75 -8.43 6.74 -7.80
N SER A 76 -7.67 7.61 -8.45
CA SER A 76 -8.11 8.98 -8.76
C SER A 76 -9.29 9.02 -9.72
N SER A 77 -9.33 8.11 -10.72
CA SER A 77 -10.42 7.96 -11.67
C SER A 77 -11.63 7.18 -11.12
N GLY A 78 -11.55 6.61 -9.90
CA GLY A 78 -12.62 5.82 -9.31
C GLY A 78 -12.79 4.42 -9.93
N LEU A 79 -11.78 3.93 -10.67
CA LEU A 79 -11.75 2.57 -11.20
C LEU A 79 -11.37 1.53 -10.13
N VAL A 80 -10.80 1.97 -9.02
CA VAL A 80 -10.72 1.24 -7.75
C VAL A 80 -11.26 2.11 -6.61
N ASP A 81 -11.86 1.49 -5.60
CA ASP A 81 -12.56 2.16 -4.51
C ASP A 81 -11.64 2.46 -3.32
N ALA A 82 -10.66 1.61 -3.13
CA ALA A 82 -9.58 1.75 -2.16
C ALA A 82 -8.28 1.23 -2.76
N ALA A 83 -7.14 1.56 -2.16
CA ALA A 83 -5.86 1.02 -2.60
C ALA A 83 -4.89 0.86 -1.42
N TRP A 84 -4.07 -0.17 -1.47
CA TRP A 84 -2.91 -0.32 -0.60
C TRP A 84 -1.70 0.25 -1.32
N ILE A 85 -1.20 1.38 -0.84
CA ILE A 85 -0.14 2.16 -1.49
C ILE A 85 1.06 2.36 -0.56
N CYS A 86 2.19 2.81 -1.12
CA CYS A 86 3.35 3.20 -0.33
C CYS A 86 3.11 4.53 0.42
N GLY A 87 3.85 4.76 1.51
CA GLY A 87 3.76 5.99 2.29
C GLY A 87 4.21 7.25 1.52
N CYS A 88 5.15 7.13 0.57
CA CYS A 88 5.60 8.28 -0.23
C CYS A 88 4.48 8.85 -1.12
N PRO A 89 3.75 8.08 -1.95
CA PRO A 89 2.61 8.62 -2.68
C PRO A 89 1.48 9.10 -1.75
N PHE A 90 1.25 8.46 -0.59
CA PHE A 90 0.30 8.99 0.38
C PHE A 90 0.67 10.41 0.80
N VAL A 91 1.93 10.66 1.18
CA VAL A 91 2.41 12.00 1.56
C VAL A 91 2.29 13.01 0.41
N ARG A 92 2.63 12.61 -0.81
CA ARG A 92 2.54 13.50 -2.00
C ARG A 92 1.12 13.92 -2.35
N PHE A 93 0.17 13.03 -2.16
CA PHE A 93 -1.24 13.23 -2.54
C PHE A 93 -2.17 13.28 -1.31
N GLU A 94 -1.64 13.63 -0.13
CA GLU A 94 -2.39 13.64 1.14
C GLU A 94 -3.69 14.47 1.06
N SER A 95 -3.68 15.59 0.33
CA SER A 95 -4.87 16.43 0.12
C SER A 95 -5.95 15.80 -0.75
N GLN A 96 -5.66 14.71 -1.46
CA GLN A 96 -6.58 14.01 -2.37
C GLN A 96 -6.99 12.64 -1.84
N LEU A 97 -6.35 12.15 -0.78
CA LEU A 97 -6.52 10.80 -0.24
C LEU A 97 -7.08 10.85 1.18
N ALA A 98 -7.93 9.88 1.50
CA ALA A 98 -8.36 9.61 2.86
C ALA A 98 -7.69 8.33 3.35
N LEU A 99 -7.04 8.40 4.51
CA LEU A 99 -6.38 7.29 5.16
C LEU A 99 -7.42 6.37 5.80
N LEU A 100 -7.36 5.09 5.54
CA LEU A 100 -8.26 4.09 6.13
C LEU A 100 -7.56 3.34 7.27
N ASN A 101 -6.67 2.42 6.91
CA ASN A 101 -5.98 1.56 7.87
C ASN A 101 -4.49 1.51 7.56
N VAL A 102 -3.71 1.22 8.60
CA VAL A 102 -2.28 0.89 8.47
C VAL A 102 -2.07 -0.53 8.98
N PRO A 103 -1.45 -1.41 8.17
CA PRO A 103 -1.09 -2.75 8.62
C PRO A 103 -0.11 -2.73 9.78
N LEU A 104 -0.19 -3.76 10.63
CA LEU A 104 0.75 -4.00 11.72
C LEU A 104 1.74 -5.11 11.32
N TYR A 105 3.01 -4.76 11.22
CA TYR A 105 4.11 -5.67 11.02
C TYR A 105 4.86 -5.83 12.34
N LEU A 106 4.99 -7.07 12.83
CA LEU A 106 5.55 -7.36 14.15
C LEU A 106 4.91 -6.55 15.28
N GLY A 107 3.59 -6.30 15.18
CA GLY A 107 2.83 -5.52 16.16
C GLY A 107 2.97 -4.00 16.03
N SER A 108 3.73 -3.49 15.07
CA SER A 108 3.97 -2.06 14.85
C SER A 108 3.44 -1.59 13.49
N PRO A 109 2.88 -0.37 13.37
CA PRO A 109 2.48 0.23 12.09
C PRO A 109 3.69 0.85 11.36
N THR A 110 4.87 0.23 11.47
CA THR A 110 6.12 0.75 10.91
C THR A 110 6.94 -0.33 10.21
N TYR A 111 7.84 0.11 9.34
CA TYR A 111 8.81 -0.72 8.64
C TYR A 111 10.10 0.06 8.40
N GLN A 112 11.14 -0.62 7.89
CA GLN A 112 12.43 -0.03 7.55
C GLN A 112 12.74 -0.22 6.06
N ALA A 113 13.50 0.70 5.48
CA ALA A 113 14.15 0.52 4.19
C ALA A 113 15.49 -0.18 4.38
N TYR A 114 15.84 -1.09 3.47
CA TYR A 114 17.11 -1.82 3.49
C TYR A 114 17.93 -1.51 2.23
N LEU A 115 19.27 -1.46 2.39
CA LEU A 115 20.20 -1.65 1.30
C LEU A 115 20.66 -3.10 1.33
N ILE A 116 20.42 -3.82 0.22
CA ILE A 116 20.84 -5.21 0.06
C ILE A 116 21.94 -5.35 -1.00
N ARG A 117 22.75 -6.40 -0.87
CA ARG A 117 23.75 -6.83 -1.86
C ARG A 117 23.71 -8.34 -2.07
N PRO A 118 24.36 -8.88 -3.11
CA PRO A 118 24.56 -10.33 -3.22
C PRO A 118 25.40 -10.85 -2.05
N LYS A 119 25.07 -12.03 -1.54
CA LYS A 119 26.01 -12.77 -0.68
C LYS A 119 27.25 -13.11 -1.49
N ALA A 120 28.41 -12.71 -1.01
CA ALA A 120 29.69 -12.93 -1.69
C ALA A 120 30.79 -13.18 -0.68
N ASN A 121 31.83 -13.94 -1.10
CA ASN A 121 33.00 -14.18 -0.27
C ASN A 121 33.84 -12.91 -0.02
N ALA A 122 33.79 -11.93 -0.95
CA ALA A 122 34.43 -10.62 -0.82
C ALA A 122 33.39 -9.53 -1.08
N PRO A 123 32.88 -8.85 -0.04
CA PRO A 123 31.84 -7.83 -0.18
C PRO A 123 32.40 -6.57 -0.86
N THR A 124 31.79 -6.16 -1.98
CA THR A 124 32.14 -4.94 -2.73
C THR A 124 31.30 -3.73 -2.35
N VAL A 125 30.23 -3.92 -1.58
CA VAL A 125 29.34 -2.87 -1.07
C VAL A 125 29.07 -3.17 0.40
N GLN A 126 29.47 -2.27 1.30
CA GLN A 126 29.18 -2.35 2.74
C GLN A 126 28.24 -1.22 3.19
N GLY A 127 28.06 -0.22 2.34
CA GLY A 127 27.20 0.93 2.63
C GLY A 127 27.02 1.81 1.40
N TRP A 128 26.38 2.94 1.60
CA TRP A 128 26.00 3.87 0.53
C TRP A 128 27.22 4.54 -0.14
N SER A 129 28.32 4.77 0.60
CA SER A 129 29.55 5.36 0.07
C SER A 129 30.26 4.48 -0.98
N ASP A 130 30.04 3.16 -0.92
CA ASP A 130 30.67 2.19 -1.81
C ASP A 130 29.97 2.08 -3.17
N LEU A 131 28.89 2.84 -3.36
CA LEU A 131 28.07 2.76 -4.58
C LEU A 131 28.67 3.52 -5.78
N ARG A 132 29.74 4.30 -5.59
CA ARG A 132 30.46 4.92 -6.72
C ARG A 132 30.94 3.89 -7.71
N GLY A 133 30.61 4.10 -8.98
CA GLY A 133 30.94 3.16 -10.06
C GLY A 133 30.16 1.83 -10.02
N LYS A 134 29.13 1.70 -9.17
CA LYS A 134 28.33 0.48 -9.05
C LYS A 134 26.98 0.61 -9.78
N VAL A 135 26.33 -0.52 -10.00
CA VAL A 135 24.95 -0.57 -10.51
C VAL A 135 24.00 -0.71 -9.32
N LEU A 136 23.02 0.17 -9.21
CA LEU A 136 22.02 0.20 -8.14
C LEU A 136 20.63 -0.07 -8.71
N ALA A 137 19.89 -1.01 -8.11
CA ALA A 137 18.50 -1.30 -8.44
C ALA A 137 17.57 -0.57 -7.48
N TYR A 138 16.58 0.12 -8.01
CA TYR A 138 15.46 0.74 -7.29
C TYR A 138 14.15 -0.01 -7.57
N SER A 139 13.16 0.10 -6.69
CA SER A 139 11.87 -0.56 -6.91
C SER A 139 10.94 0.23 -7.85
N ASP A 140 10.60 1.48 -7.48
CA ASP A 140 9.65 2.34 -8.19
C ASP A 140 9.96 3.81 -7.87
N PRO A 141 9.81 4.77 -8.79
CA PRO A 141 10.07 6.20 -8.55
C PRO A 141 9.24 6.81 -7.42
N LEU A 142 8.07 6.24 -7.13
CA LEU A 142 7.19 6.68 -6.03
C LEU A 142 7.40 5.88 -4.73
N SER A 143 8.39 4.99 -4.68
CA SER A 143 8.65 4.20 -3.48
C SER A 143 9.41 5.00 -2.43
N ASN A 144 8.95 4.95 -1.17
CA ASN A 144 9.71 5.48 -0.04
C ASN A 144 11.02 4.71 0.12
N SER A 145 10.94 3.41 0.41
CA SER A 145 12.11 2.56 0.70
C SER A 145 12.96 2.25 -0.52
N GLY A 146 12.35 2.14 -1.70
CA GLY A 146 13.05 1.76 -2.92
C GLY A 146 13.62 2.93 -3.72
N TRP A 147 13.27 4.19 -3.39
CA TRP A 147 13.74 5.37 -4.10
C TRP A 147 14.05 6.54 -3.17
N LEU A 148 13.07 7.08 -2.43
CA LEU A 148 13.22 8.31 -1.65
C LEU A 148 14.34 8.17 -0.59
N VAL A 149 14.34 7.07 0.16
CA VAL A 149 15.38 6.76 1.16
C VAL A 149 16.75 6.66 0.49
N ALA A 150 16.83 5.99 -0.65
CA ALA A 150 18.09 5.84 -1.37
C ALA A 150 18.64 7.19 -1.83
N GLN A 151 17.80 8.12 -2.34
CA GLN A 151 18.25 9.46 -2.76
C GLN A 151 18.81 10.24 -1.55
N ALA A 152 18.11 10.22 -0.41
CA ALA A 152 18.57 10.87 0.80
C ALA A 152 19.90 10.27 1.30
N GLN A 153 20.05 8.96 1.29
CA GLN A 153 21.25 8.29 1.76
C GLN A 153 22.45 8.48 0.82
N LEU A 154 22.24 8.49 -0.50
CA LEU A 154 23.29 8.83 -1.46
C LEU A 154 23.79 10.26 -1.23
N ALA A 155 22.87 11.22 -1.00
CA ALA A 155 23.24 12.60 -0.69
C ALA A 155 24.05 12.68 0.61
N LEU A 156 23.64 12.00 1.68
CA LEU A 156 24.37 11.93 2.95
C LEU A 156 25.75 11.28 2.80
N ALA A 157 25.88 10.29 1.93
CA ALA A 157 27.16 9.65 1.61
C ALA A 157 28.02 10.46 0.62
N ALA A 158 27.56 11.66 0.22
CA ALA A 158 28.18 12.49 -0.81
C ALA A 158 28.40 11.73 -2.15
N VAL A 159 27.49 10.83 -2.52
CA VAL A 159 27.49 10.08 -3.77
C VAL A 159 26.43 10.68 -4.70
N SER A 160 26.87 11.34 -5.76
CA SER A 160 25.95 11.82 -6.80
C SER A 160 25.37 10.64 -7.60
N PRO A 161 24.10 10.68 -8.02
CA PRO A 161 23.55 9.69 -8.94
C PRO A 161 24.36 9.53 -10.25
N ARG A 162 25.07 10.58 -10.68
CA ARG A 162 25.97 10.56 -11.85
C ARG A 162 27.25 9.75 -11.63
N GLU A 163 27.62 9.52 -10.37
CA GLU A 163 28.79 8.69 -10.00
C GLU A 163 28.45 7.20 -9.93
N LEU A 164 27.17 6.82 -10.00
CA LEU A 164 26.77 5.45 -10.21
C LEU A 164 27.16 5.03 -11.63
N LYS A 165 27.63 3.79 -11.81
CA LYS A 165 27.84 3.24 -13.16
C LYS A 165 26.53 3.23 -13.96
N ARG A 166 25.42 2.88 -13.29
CA ARG A 166 24.06 2.85 -13.81
C ARG A 166 23.09 2.63 -12.65
N PHE A 167 21.87 3.07 -12.82
CA PHE A 167 20.74 2.62 -12.02
C PHE A 167 19.57 2.21 -12.93
N PHE A 168 18.63 1.48 -12.38
CA PHE A 168 17.37 1.14 -13.06
C PHE A 168 16.26 0.88 -12.05
N PHE A 169 15.02 1.01 -12.49
CA PHE A 169 13.83 0.63 -11.74
C PHE A 169 13.43 -0.80 -12.10
N ALA A 170 13.27 -1.65 -11.08
CA ALA A 170 12.91 -3.05 -11.24
C ALA A 170 11.38 -3.29 -11.18
N HIS A 171 10.59 -2.24 -10.98
CA HIS A 171 9.13 -2.26 -10.89
C HIS A 171 8.58 -3.22 -9.82
N GLY A 172 9.23 -3.25 -8.64
CA GLY A 172 8.80 -4.03 -7.49
C GLY A 172 9.96 -4.42 -6.59
N HIS A 173 9.69 -4.57 -5.31
CA HIS A 173 10.72 -4.91 -4.32
C HIS A 173 11.26 -6.34 -4.51
N ARG A 174 10.40 -7.29 -4.86
CA ARG A 174 10.82 -8.65 -5.21
C ARG A 174 11.82 -8.64 -6.36
N ASN A 175 11.51 -7.91 -7.43
CA ASN A 175 12.38 -7.82 -8.59
C ASN A 175 13.72 -7.16 -8.26
N VAL A 176 13.78 -6.22 -7.31
CA VAL A 176 15.04 -5.67 -6.78
C VAL A 176 15.89 -6.78 -6.17
N ALA A 177 15.30 -7.62 -5.30
CA ALA A 177 16.02 -8.74 -4.69
C ALA A 177 16.50 -9.75 -5.74
N GLU A 178 15.67 -10.06 -6.74
CA GLU A 178 16.01 -10.96 -7.85
C GLU A 178 17.15 -10.38 -8.71
N ALA A 179 17.10 -9.09 -9.04
CA ALA A 179 18.15 -8.43 -9.80
C ALA A 179 19.50 -8.41 -9.05
N VAL A 180 19.47 -8.20 -7.73
CA VAL A 180 20.66 -8.25 -6.88
C VAL A 180 21.18 -9.69 -6.78
N ALA A 181 20.32 -10.67 -6.52
CA ALA A 181 20.69 -12.09 -6.44
C ALA A 181 21.31 -12.59 -7.75
N ALA A 182 20.75 -12.17 -8.89
CA ALA A 182 21.27 -12.47 -10.23
C ALA A 182 22.52 -11.66 -10.62
N ARG A 183 23.04 -10.78 -9.73
CA ARG A 183 24.19 -9.90 -9.98
C ARG A 183 24.02 -8.92 -11.15
N LEU A 184 22.78 -8.61 -11.53
CA LEU A 184 22.45 -7.54 -12.47
C LEU A 184 22.65 -6.16 -11.84
N ALA A 185 22.53 -6.08 -10.51
CA ALA A 185 22.89 -4.94 -9.69
C ALA A 185 23.89 -5.34 -8.59
N HIS A 186 24.77 -4.42 -8.21
CA HIS A 186 25.72 -4.59 -7.11
C HIS A 186 25.06 -4.39 -5.76
N ALA A 187 23.98 -3.61 -5.74
CA ALA A 187 23.13 -3.38 -4.56
C ALA A 187 21.70 -3.02 -4.99
N GLY A 188 20.77 -3.08 -4.06
CA GLY A 188 19.39 -2.68 -4.27
C GLY A 188 18.79 -2.02 -3.04
N SER A 189 17.97 -0.97 -3.27
CA SER A 189 17.16 -0.35 -2.22
C SER A 189 15.79 -1.00 -2.19
N ILE A 190 15.42 -1.56 -1.03
CA ILE A 190 14.24 -2.44 -0.91
C ILE A 190 13.44 -2.14 0.35
N ASP A 191 12.16 -2.47 0.33
CA ASP A 191 11.32 -2.54 1.51
C ASP A 191 11.75 -3.71 2.40
N GLY A 192 12.11 -3.41 3.64
CA GLY A 192 12.60 -4.41 4.59
C GLY A 192 11.53 -5.44 4.94
N TYR A 193 10.25 -5.04 5.07
CA TYR A 193 9.15 -5.97 5.28
C TYR A 193 9.03 -6.97 4.11
N VAL A 194 9.14 -6.50 2.86
CA VAL A 194 9.10 -7.39 1.70
C VAL A 194 10.27 -8.35 1.71
N TRP A 195 11.48 -7.86 1.96
CA TRP A 195 12.68 -8.72 2.01
C TRP A 195 12.61 -9.76 3.13
N GLU A 196 12.18 -9.38 4.34
CA GLU A 196 12.02 -10.32 5.45
C GLU A 196 10.89 -11.33 5.18
N THR A 197 9.81 -10.92 4.53
CA THR A 197 8.73 -11.82 4.12
C THR A 197 9.21 -12.83 3.07
N MET A 198 9.99 -12.39 2.09
CA MET A 198 10.64 -13.28 1.12
C MET A 198 11.58 -14.29 1.81
N ARG A 199 12.34 -13.84 2.83
CA ARG A 199 13.20 -14.72 3.64
C ARG A 199 12.39 -15.77 4.40
N GLN A 200 11.32 -15.35 5.06
CA GLN A 200 10.43 -16.23 5.81
C GLN A 200 9.78 -17.29 4.90
N GLN A 201 9.50 -16.92 3.67
CA GLN A 201 8.95 -17.81 2.63
C GLN A 201 10.03 -18.65 1.91
N ASN A 202 11.29 -18.59 2.34
CA ASN A 202 12.44 -19.28 1.74
C ASN A 202 12.64 -18.97 0.24
N MET A 203 12.31 -17.75 -0.21
CA MET A 203 12.50 -17.36 -1.60
C MET A 203 13.99 -17.19 -1.91
N GLY A 204 14.45 -17.84 -2.98
CA GLY A 204 15.87 -17.93 -3.36
C GLY A 204 16.57 -16.56 -3.47
N ALA A 205 15.90 -15.55 -4.01
CA ALA A 205 16.46 -14.21 -4.14
C ALA A 205 16.82 -13.58 -2.79
N ALA A 206 15.94 -13.71 -1.78
CA ALA A 206 16.24 -13.22 -0.44
C ALA A 206 17.33 -14.05 0.27
N LEU A 207 17.39 -15.37 0.01
CA LEU A 207 18.42 -16.25 0.57
C LEU A 207 19.81 -16.01 -0.03
N GLN A 208 19.88 -15.51 -1.27
CA GLN A 208 21.11 -15.18 -1.99
C GLN A 208 21.57 -13.73 -1.81
N THR A 209 20.82 -12.94 -1.08
CA THR A 209 21.14 -11.54 -0.75
C THR A 209 21.30 -11.36 0.75
N GLU A 210 21.95 -10.27 1.15
CA GLU A 210 22.11 -9.88 2.54
C GLU A 210 21.93 -8.38 2.73
N VAL A 211 21.47 -7.98 3.91
CA VAL A 211 21.26 -6.60 4.29
C VAL A 211 22.56 -6.00 4.81
N VAL A 212 22.98 -4.88 4.23
CA VAL A 212 24.20 -4.15 4.65
C VAL A 212 23.87 -2.83 5.34
N TRP A 213 22.64 -2.35 5.23
CA TRP A 213 22.19 -1.14 5.90
C TRP A 213 20.68 -1.17 6.12
N LYS A 214 20.22 -0.58 7.24
CA LYS A 214 18.82 -0.40 7.60
C LYS A 214 18.56 1.05 7.96
N SER A 215 17.40 1.57 7.58
CA SER A 215 16.96 2.92 7.92
C SER A 215 16.40 3.03 9.34
N GLU A 216 16.06 4.26 9.74
CA GLU A 216 15.04 4.50 10.76
C GLU A 216 13.69 3.86 10.36
N SER A 217 12.74 3.85 11.30
CA SER A 217 11.40 3.34 11.04
C SER A 217 10.53 4.40 10.34
N PHE A 218 9.78 3.96 9.33
CA PHE A 218 8.78 4.75 8.60
C PHE A 218 7.39 4.17 8.83
N GLY A 219 6.35 5.01 8.68
CA GLY A 219 4.97 4.53 8.65
C GLY A 219 4.77 3.46 7.58
N PHE A 220 4.14 2.35 7.99
CA PHE A 220 3.90 1.21 7.09
C PHE A 220 2.99 1.61 5.93
N PRO A 221 3.15 1.04 4.72
CA PRO A 221 2.30 1.31 3.56
C PRO A 221 0.81 1.25 3.89
N PRO A 222 0.05 2.35 3.73
CA PRO A 222 -1.34 2.44 4.18
C PRO A 222 -2.35 1.92 3.17
N LEU A 223 -3.54 1.54 3.64
CA LEU A 223 -4.74 1.52 2.84
C LEU A 223 -5.37 2.91 2.82
N VAL A 224 -5.73 3.34 1.63
CA VAL A 224 -6.32 4.66 1.38
C VAL A 224 -7.52 4.55 0.46
N THR A 225 -8.35 5.59 0.45
CA THR A 225 -9.37 5.84 -0.57
C THR A 225 -9.23 7.26 -1.09
N LYS A 226 -9.89 7.59 -2.20
CA LYS A 226 -9.98 8.97 -2.70
C LYS A 226 -10.73 9.82 -1.66
N LEU A 227 -10.24 11.03 -1.38
CA LEU A 227 -10.94 11.95 -0.49
C LEU A 227 -12.34 12.24 -1.02
N GLY A 228 -13.35 12.13 -0.15
CA GLY A 228 -14.76 12.28 -0.54
C GLY A 228 -15.35 11.09 -1.33
N ALA A 229 -14.68 9.93 -1.33
CA ALA A 229 -15.23 8.71 -1.93
C ALA A 229 -16.59 8.37 -1.32
N LYS A 230 -17.55 8.05 -2.21
CA LYS A 230 -18.96 7.79 -1.83
C LYS A 230 -19.32 6.30 -1.77
N HIS A 231 -18.33 5.40 -1.89
CA HIS A 231 -18.61 3.97 -1.87
C HIS A 231 -19.19 3.56 -0.50
N PRO A 232 -20.41 2.95 -0.45
CA PRO A 232 -21.17 2.78 0.80
C PRO A 232 -20.49 1.84 1.81
N LYS A 233 -19.59 0.97 1.36
CA LYS A 233 -18.91 -0.05 2.19
C LYS A 233 -17.47 0.31 2.60
N ILE A 234 -16.99 1.55 2.38
CA ILE A 234 -15.63 1.95 2.83
C ILE A 234 -15.46 1.79 4.34
N GLY A 235 -16.46 2.25 5.13
CA GLY A 235 -16.41 2.04 6.59
C GLY A 235 -16.52 0.56 7.00
N ALA A 236 -17.21 -0.27 6.23
CA ALA A 236 -17.25 -1.72 6.47
C ALA A 236 -15.89 -2.37 6.17
N LEU A 237 -15.20 -1.95 5.10
CA LEU A 237 -13.83 -2.39 4.80
C LEU A 237 -12.90 -2.08 5.97
N GLN A 238 -12.88 -0.83 6.42
CA GLN A 238 -12.04 -0.38 7.54
C GLN A 238 -12.28 -1.23 8.79
N LYS A 239 -13.54 -1.40 9.20
CA LYS A 239 -13.91 -2.20 10.36
C LYS A 239 -13.53 -3.67 10.20
N THR A 240 -13.74 -4.25 9.01
CA THR A 240 -13.42 -5.66 8.74
C THR A 240 -11.93 -5.93 8.85
N LEU A 241 -11.08 -5.03 8.33
CA LEU A 241 -9.63 -5.15 8.45
C LEU A 241 -9.16 -5.07 9.91
N MET A 242 -9.74 -4.15 10.71
CA MET A 242 -9.41 -4.00 12.13
C MET A 242 -9.67 -5.26 12.96
N VAL A 243 -10.66 -6.05 12.60
CA VAL A 243 -11.04 -7.26 13.35
C VAL A 243 -10.49 -8.55 12.74
N MET A 244 -9.67 -8.49 11.70
CA MET A 244 -9.11 -9.70 11.05
C MET A 244 -8.37 -10.63 12.02
N ALA A 245 -7.67 -10.08 13.01
CA ALA A 245 -6.94 -10.86 13.99
C ALA A 245 -7.85 -11.59 15.01
N ALA A 246 -9.14 -11.26 15.04
CA ALA A 246 -10.08 -11.82 16.01
C ALA A 246 -10.57 -13.24 15.64
N ASP A 247 -10.46 -13.65 14.39
CA ASP A 247 -10.89 -14.98 13.94
C ASP A 247 -9.79 -15.77 13.22
N ASP A 248 -9.94 -17.12 13.17
CA ASP A 248 -8.92 -18.00 12.62
C ASP A 248 -8.62 -17.75 11.14
N LYS A 249 -9.65 -17.56 10.32
CA LYS A 249 -9.48 -17.31 8.88
C LYS A 249 -8.76 -15.97 8.64
N GLY A 250 -9.09 -14.95 9.43
CA GLY A 250 -8.41 -13.66 9.38
C GLY A 250 -6.94 -13.78 9.81
N ARG A 251 -6.66 -14.51 10.89
CA ARG A 251 -5.28 -14.77 11.35
C ARG A 251 -4.46 -15.54 10.31
N ASP A 252 -5.05 -16.52 9.62
CA ASP A 252 -4.37 -17.25 8.56
C ASP A 252 -4.00 -16.37 7.38
N LEU A 253 -4.88 -15.45 6.98
CA LEU A 253 -4.61 -14.46 5.93
C LEU A 253 -3.54 -13.47 6.36
N LEU A 254 -3.60 -12.96 7.60
CA LEU A 254 -2.58 -12.07 8.15
C LEU A 254 -1.20 -12.74 8.19
N ARG A 255 -1.15 -14.00 8.63
CA ARG A 255 0.09 -14.79 8.67
C ARG A 255 0.70 -15.00 7.27
N ALA A 256 -0.14 -15.23 6.25
CA ALA A 256 0.31 -15.33 4.86
C ALA A 256 0.87 -13.99 4.32
N LEU A 257 0.38 -12.86 4.83
CA LEU A 257 0.92 -11.52 4.56
C LEU A 257 2.11 -11.15 5.45
N ASN A 258 2.51 -12.00 6.39
CA ASN A 258 3.50 -11.67 7.44
C ASN A 258 3.10 -10.42 8.26
N LEU A 259 1.82 -10.28 8.56
CA LEU A 259 1.24 -9.19 9.34
C LEU A 259 0.58 -9.73 10.62
N THR A 260 0.42 -8.85 11.61
CA THR A 260 -0.25 -9.17 12.88
C THR A 260 -1.65 -8.60 13.00
N GLY A 261 -2.02 -7.64 12.14
CA GLY A 261 -3.32 -6.97 12.15
C GLY A 261 -3.31 -5.68 11.35
N PHE A 262 -4.30 -4.85 11.65
CA PHE A 262 -4.43 -3.49 11.13
C PHE A 262 -4.78 -2.55 12.28
N THR A 263 -4.41 -1.27 12.13
CA THR A 263 -4.81 -0.19 13.04
C THR A 263 -5.42 0.97 12.24
N ASP A 264 -6.11 1.86 12.92
CA ASP A 264 -6.51 3.12 12.31
C ASP A 264 -5.28 3.93 11.93
N GLY A 265 -5.33 4.52 10.74
CA GLY A 265 -4.25 5.37 10.25
C GLY A 265 -4.36 6.81 10.74
N THR A 266 -3.24 7.42 11.10
CA THR A 266 -3.13 8.85 11.35
C THR A 266 -2.05 9.47 10.45
N PRO A 267 -2.26 10.70 9.93
CA PRO A 267 -1.26 11.35 9.06
C PRO A 267 0.12 11.51 9.71
N THR A 268 0.19 11.60 11.03
CA THR A 268 1.44 11.74 11.79
C THR A 268 2.34 10.51 11.71
N MET A 269 1.80 9.32 11.42
CA MET A 269 2.57 8.11 11.18
C MET A 269 3.56 8.25 10.00
N PHE A 270 3.32 9.22 9.11
CA PHE A 270 4.11 9.45 7.88
C PHE A 270 5.01 10.71 7.98
N ASP A 271 5.16 11.31 9.16
CA ASP A 271 5.96 12.53 9.33
C ASP A 271 7.44 12.33 9.03
N SER A 272 7.99 11.13 9.29
CA SER A 272 9.36 10.78 8.90
C SER A 272 9.54 10.81 7.38
N ILE A 273 8.55 10.31 6.63
CA ILE A 273 8.55 10.36 5.15
C ILE A 273 8.42 11.81 4.67
N LYS A 274 7.54 12.62 5.29
CA LYS A 274 7.39 14.05 4.97
C LYS A 274 8.70 14.82 5.17
N ARG A 275 9.39 14.58 6.30
CA ARG A 275 10.70 15.20 6.55
C ARG A 275 11.71 14.82 5.49
N GLN A 276 11.81 13.54 5.17
CA GLN A 276 12.75 13.03 4.18
C GLN A 276 12.47 13.56 2.77
N ALA A 277 11.19 13.63 2.36
CA ALA A 277 10.81 14.16 1.06
C ALA A 277 11.24 15.63 0.85
N ARG A 278 11.31 16.42 1.94
CA ARG A 278 11.80 17.81 1.88
C ARG A 278 13.31 17.92 1.65
N THR A 279 14.08 16.89 1.95
CA THR A 279 15.54 16.88 1.79
C THR A 279 16.00 16.37 0.44
N VAL A 280 15.10 15.74 -0.32
CA VAL A 280 15.39 15.22 -1.65
C VAL A 280 14.81 16.19 -2.68
N PRO A 281 15.64 16.89 -3.47
CA PRO A 281 15.16 17.74 -4.55
C PRO A 281 14.24 16.94 -5.48
N ASP A 282 13.23 17.59 -6.01
CA ASP A 282 12.33 17.01 -7.01
C ASP A 282 13.22 16.53 -8.18
N SER A 283 13.40 15.24 -8.31
CA SER A 283 14.44 14.65 -9.17
C SER A 283 14.12 14.76 -10.67
N GLY A 284 13.09 15.51 -11.04
CA GLY A 284 12.67 15.64 -12.45
C GLY A 284 12.21 14.31 -13.07
N VAL A 285 12.10 13.24 -12.30
CA VAL A 285 11.49 11.99 -12.74
C VAL A 285 9.98 12.21 -12.70
N HIS A 286 9.49 12.96 -13.67
CA HIS A 286 8.09 12.98 -14.03
C HIS A 286 7.79 11.63 -14.68
N ALA A 287 6.91 10.87 -14.05
CA ALA A 287 6.38 9.65 -14.63
C ALA A 287 5.58 9.96 -15.90
#